data_907143099746ad14357738413ea39ca7
#
_entry.id   907143099746ad14357738413ea39ca7
#
_cell.length_a   1.000
_cell.length_b   1.000
_cell.length_c   1.000
_cell.angle_alpha   90.00
_cell.angle_beta   90.00
_cell.angle_gamma   90.00
#
_symmetry.space_group_name_H-M   'P 1'
#
loop_
_entity.id
_entity.type
_entity.pdbx_description
1 polymer ?
#
loop_
_entity_poly.entity_id
_entity_poly.type
_entity_poly.pdbx_seq_one_letter_code
_entity_poly.pdbx_strand_id
1 'polypeptide(L)'
;MLIRTPRGELIALDGRETAPERAHRDMYLRDGQAVSDLSQKGALAVGVPGALATFDIALRRYGKLKLADLLLPAAEIAESGFPVNQTFYGRVASAVQTLREFPEIQSVYLDANLNPFQVGDTFVQPQLAESYRLIASDGISAFYNGPIAASLAEWMRDHGGILTQSDMTRYQTKFRTPVRSMYRGFEIAGFPPPSSGGIHVAQILKILEFFDIPSMDRHSAEWIHLVIEAMKRAFADRAFWLGDSD
;
A
#
# COMPACT_ATOMS: atom_id res chain seq x y z
N MET A 1 -2.45 8.55 4.37
CA MET A 1 -1.42 9.42 5.02
C MET A 1 -2.11 10.32 6.05
N LEU A 2 -1.52 10.49 7.25
CA LEU A 2 -1.96 11.51 8.22
C LEU A 2 -0.94 12.65 8.22
N ILE A 3 -1.42 13.87 8.14
CA ILE A 3 -0.58 15.08 8.15
C ILE A 3 -1.05 15.97 9.28
N ARG A 4 -0.12 16.34 10.18
CA ARG A 4 -0.34 17.37 11.19
C ARG A 4 0.38 18.65 10.78
N THR A 5 -0.38 19.72 10.57
CA THR A 5 0.19 21.02 10.21
C THR A 5 0.80 21.73 11.43
N PRO A 6 1.68 22.72 11.23
CA PRO A 6 2.20 23.55 12.33
C PRO A 6 1.09 24.29 13.11
N ARG A 7 -0.07 24.48 12.53
CA ARG A 7 -1.25 25.10 13.17
C ARG A 7 -2.07 24.10 14.00
N GLY A 8 -1.66 22.82 14.04
CA GLY A 8 -2.34 21.77 14.79
C GLY A 8 -3.49 21.10 14.04
N GLU A 9 -3.78 21.49 12.79
CA GLU A 9 -4.76 20.84 11.96
C GLU A 9 -4.29 19.42 11.60
N LEU A 10 -5.18 18.45 11.67
CA LEU A 10 -4.92 17.06 11.31
C LEU A 10 -5.75 16.67 10.10
N ILE A 11 -5.08 16.19 9.06
CA ILE A 11 -5.67 15.84 7.77
C ILE A 11 -5.39 14.36 7.49
N ALA A 12 -6.39 13.62 7.02
CA ALA A 12 -6.24 12.28 6.48
C ALA A 12 -6.39 12.33 4.94
N LEU A 13 -5.35 11.92 4.23
CA LEU A 13 -5.37 11.74 2.79
C LEU A 13 -5.46 10.25 2.49
N ASP A 14 -6.53 9.85 1.84
CA ASP A 14 -6.78 8.47 1.43
C ASP A 14 -6.37 8.28 -0.03
N GLY A 15 -5.25 7.61 -0.22
CA GLY A 15 -4.71 7.20 -1.50
C GLY A 15 -4.74 5.68 -1.68
N ARG A 16 -5.69 5.03 -1.02
CA ARG A 16 -5.90 3.60 -1.21
C ARG A 16 -6.28 3.32 -2.66
N GLU A 17 -5.86 2.18 -3.15
CA GLU A 17 -6.32 1.67 -4.44
C GLU A 17 -7.84 1.54 -4.46
N THR A 18 -8.43 1.77 -5.64
CA THR A 18 -9.86 1.57 -5.89
C THR A 18 -10.07 0.42 -6.86
N ALA A 19 -11.23 -0.22 -6.79
CA ALA A 19 -11.61 -1.21 -7.79
C ALA A 19 -11.76 -0.53 -9.15
N PRO A 20 -11.31 -1.16 -10.27
CA PRO A 20 -11.66 -0.71 -11.62
C PRO A 20 -13.19 -0.68 -11.83
N GLU A 21 -13.69 0.20 -12.70
CA GLU A 21 -15.14 0.32 -12.97
C GLU A 21 -15.81 -1.00 -13.41
N ARG A 22 -15.04 -1.85 -14.08
CA ARG A 22 -15.52 -3.16 -14.55
C ARG A 22 -15.51 -4.24 -13.47
N ALA A 23 -15.07 -3.94 -12.24
CA ALA A 23 -15.11 -4.90 -11.14
C ALA A 23 -16.55 -5.22 -10.76
N HIS A 24 -16.82 -6.51 -10.52
CA HIS A 24 -18.13 -6.99 -10.11
C HIS A 24 -17.99 -8.13 -9.10
N ARG A 25 -19.09 -8.40 -8.36
CA ARG A 25 -19.12 -9.35 -7.25
C ARG A 25 -18.55 -10.74 -7.60
N ASP A 26 -18.85 -11.23 -8.80
CA ASP A 26 -18.58 -12.61 -9.17
C ASP A 26 -17.31 -12.76 -10.03
N MET A 27 -16.49 -11.69 -10.15
CA MET A 27 -15.31 -11.68 -11.03
C MET A 27 -14.26 -12.75 -10.67
N TYR A 28 -14.23 -13.20 -9.43
CA TYR A 28 -13.32 -14.24 -8.94
C TYR A 28 -13.94 -15.63 -8.84
N LEU A 29 -15.16 -15.81 -9.39
CA LEU A 29 -15.80 -17.11 -9.45
C LEU A 29 -15.47 -17.82 -10.76
N ARG A 30 -15.37 -19.16 -10.71
CA ARG A 30 -15.39 -20.06 -11.88
C ARG A 30 -16.36 -21.19 -11.54
N ASP A 31 -17.32 -21.40 -12.40
CA ASP A 31 -18.39 -22.41 -12.20
C ASP A 31 -19.11 -22.27 -10.84
N GLY A 32 -19.30 -21.01 -10.40
CA GLY A 32 -19.94 -20.68 -9.12
C GLY A 32 -19.05 -20.89 -7.89
N GLN A 33 -17.80 -21.31 -8.05
CA GLN A 33 -16.84 -21.51 -6.96
C GLN A 33 -15.79 -20.39 -6.91
N ALA A 34 -15.42 -19.96 -5.69
CA ALA A 34 -14.38 -18.96 -5.50
C ALA A 34 -13.01 -19.53 -5.85
N VAL A 35 -12.26 -18.82 -6.68
CA VAL A 35 -10.87 -19.14 -7.04
C VAL A 35 -9.97 -18.07 -6.42
N SER A 36 -9.37 -18.40 -5.27
CA SER A 36 -8.57 -17.46 -4.46
C SER A 36 -7.42 -16.82 -5.23
N ASP A 37 -6.75 -17.57 -6.10
CA ASP A 37 -5.61 -17.07 -6.87
C ASP A 37 -5.99 -15.90 -7.78
N LEU A 38 -7.20 -15.86 -8.31
CA LEU A 38 -7.66 -14.75 -9.16
C LEU A 38 -7.71 -13.40 -8.45
N SER A 39 -7.88 -13.40 -7.14
CA SER A 39 -7.88 -12.19 -6.31
C SER A 39 -6.50 -11.84 -5.72
N GLN A 40 -5.52 -12.70 -5.89
CA GLN A 40 -4.19 -12.56 -5.28
C GLN A 40 -3.08 -12.40 -6.31
N LYS A 41 -3.26 -12.93 -7.53
CA LYS A 41 -2.23 -12.99 -8.57
C LYS A 41 -2.76 -12.55 -9.93
N GLY A 42 -1.86 -11.97 -10.73
CA GLY A 42 -2.12 -11.62 -12.11
C GLY A 42 -2.98 -10.36 -12.30
N ALA A 43 -3.33 -10.10 -13.55
CA ALA A 43 -3.94 -8.84 -13.97
C ALA A 43 -5.33 -8.57 -13.35
N LEU A 44 -6.10 -9.63 -13.05
CA LEU A 44 -7.43 -9.47 -12.45
C LEU A 44 -7.39 -9.02 -10.98
N ALA A 45 -6.28 -9.26 -10.27
CA ALA A 45 -6.10 -8.87 -8.87
C ALA A 45 -5.68 -7.41 -8.67
N VAL A 46 -5.49 -6.64 -9.75
CA VAL A 46 -4.91 -5.29 -9.70
C VAL A 46 -5.99 -4.24 -9.48
N GLY A 47 -5.79 -3.39 -8.46
CA GLY A 47 -6.58 -2.17 -8.24
C GLY A 47 -5.95 -0.94 -8.89
N VAL A 48 -6.74 0.12 -9.03
CA VAL A 48 -6.29 1.42 -9.56
C VAL A 48 -5.36 2.08 -8.53
N PRO A 49 -4.09 2.34 -8.83
CA PRO A 49 -3.12 2.82 -7.84
C PRO A 49 -3.35 4.28 -7.44
N GLY A 50 -3.31 4.56 -6.15
CA GLY A 50 -3.60 5.89 -5.61
C GLY A 50 -2.43 6.60 -4.91
N ALA A 51 -1.33 5.89 -4.64
CA ALA A 51 -0.24 6.42 -3.84
C ALA A 51 0.39 7.68 -4.42
N LEU A 52 0.69 7.68 -5.73
CA LEU A 52 1.35 8.82 -6.40
C LEU A 52 0.47 10.08 -6.41
N ALA A 53 -0.85 9.94 -6.64
CA ALA A 53 -1.80 11.06 -6.56
C ALA A 53 -1.83 11.66 -5.15
N THR A 54 -1.76 10.82 -4.13
CA THR A 54 -1.74 11.25 -2.73
C THR A 54 -0.45 11.97 -2.39
N PHE A 55 0.70 11.48 -2.86
CA PHE A 55 1.99 12.16 -2.67
C PHE A 55 2.01 13.53 -3.35
N ASP A 56 1.50 13.62 -4.57
CA ASP A 56 1.41 14.88 -5.30
C ASP A 56 0.52 15.92 -4.58
N ILE A 57 -0.66 15.51 -4.10
CA ILE A 57 -1.53 16.39 -3.30
C ILE A 57 -0.84 16.81 -2.00
N ALA A 58 -0.19 15.89 -1.30
CA ALA A 58 0.53 16.21 -0.07
C ALA A 58 1.65 17.21 -0.30
N LEU A 59 2.44 17.01 -1.36
CA LEU A 59 3.52 17.93 -1.74
C LEU A 59 2.99 19.32 -2.13
N ARG A 60 2.00 19.39 -3.00
CA ARG A 60 1.44 20.67 -3.45
C ARG A 60 0.80 21.50 -2.34
N ARG A 61 0.17 20.84 -1.36
CA ARG A 61 -0.55 21.54 -0.28
C ARG A 61 0.30 21.80 0.97
N TYR A 62 1.22 20.91 1.29
CA TYR A 62 1.92 20.91 2.57
C TYR A 62 3.44 20.78 2.42
N GLY A 63 3.94 20.41 1.25
CA GLY A 63 5.36 20.26 0.97
C GLY A 63 6.05 21.57 0.62
N LYS A 64 7.37 21.54 0.60
CA LYS A 64 8.24 22.65 0.16
C LYS A 64 9.03 22.29 -1.10
N LEU A 65 9.20 20.99 -1.38
CA LEU A 65 9.92 20.48 -2.53
C LEU A 65 8.96 20.19 -3.68
N LYS A 66 9.49 20.19 -4.90
CA LYS A 66 8.77 19.72 -6.08
C LYS A 66 8.82 18.19 -6.13
N LEU A 67 7.88 17.58 -6.85
CA LEU A 67 7.87 16.12 -7.06
C LEU A 67 9.18 15.66 -7.72
N ALA A 68 9.71 16.40 -8.67
CA ALA A 68 10.98 16.09 -9.34
C ALA A 68 12.16 16.03 -8.36
N ASP A 69 12.22 16.93 -7.36
CA ASP A 69 13.31 16.96 -6.38
C ASP A 69 13.36 15.67 -5.54
N LEU A 70 12.24 14.95 -5.43
CA LEU A 70 12.13 13.67 -4.71
C LEU A 70 12.30 12.45 -5.61
N LEU A 71 11.83 12.54 -6.87
CA LEU A 71 11.89 11.40 -7.79
C LEU A 71 13.25 11.21 -8.44
N LEU A 72 13.99 12.30 -8.74
CA LEU A 72 15.28 12.19 -9.39
C LEU A 72 16.33 11.42 -8.56
N PRO A 73 16.49 11.66 -7.25
CA PRO A 73 17.37 10.80 -6.44
C PRO A 73 16.92 9.34 -6.39
N ALA A 74 15.61 9.07 -6.39
CA ALA A 74 15.09 7.71 -6.45
C ALA A 74 15.38 7.04 -7.81
N ALA A 75 15.33 7.80 -8.91
CA ALA A 75 15.72 7.33 -10.23
C ALA A 75 17.20 6.97 -10.29
N GLU A 76 18.07 7.76 -9.67
CA GLU A 76 19.51 7.47 -9.58
C GLU A 76 19.77 6.17 -8.81
N ILE A 77 19.07 5.94 -7.69
CA ILE A 77 19.18 4.68 -6.93
C ILE A 77 18.66 3.51 -7.75
N ALA A 78 17.54 3.66 -8.44
CA ALA A 78 16.99 2.59 -9.27
C ALA A 78 17.92 2.21 -10.43
N GLU A 79 18.61 3.17 -11.03
CA GLU A 79 19.54 2.97 -12.14
C GLU A 79 20.89 2.42 -11.69
N SER A 80 21.51 3.02 -10.66
CA SER A 80 22.80 2.59 -10.14
C SER A 80 22.70 1.31 -9.29
N GLY A 81 21.52 1.06 -8.74
CA GLY A 81 21.23 -0.08 -7.90
C GLY A 81 21.66 0.10 -6.43
N PHE A 82 21.34 -0.91 -5.65
CA PHE A 82 21.74 -1.02 -4.25
C PHE A 82 22.12 -2.47 -3.90
N PRO A 83 22.96 -2.69 -2.89
CA PRO A 83 23.34 -4.05 -2.50
C PRO A 83 22.15 -4.78 -1.86
N VAL A 84 21.88 -5.99 -2.35
CA VAL A 84 20.88 -6.90 -1.78
C VAL A 84 21.26 -7.23 -0.35
N ASN A 85 20.38 -6.95 0.60
CA ASN A 85 20.54 -7.35 1.99
C ASN A 85 19.75 -8.62 2.32
N GLN A 86 19.98 -9.19 3.51
CA GLN A 86 19.33 -10.44 3.95
C GLN A 86 17.80 -10.34 3.93
N THR A 87 17.22 -9.18 4.27
CA THR A 87 15.76 -8.99 4.28
C THR A 87 15.19 -9.01 2.87
N PHE A 88 15.82 -8.29 1.93
CA PHE A 88 15.41 -8.29 0.53
C PHE A 88 15.52 -9.70 -0.07
N TYR A 89 16.68 -10.37 0.09
CA TYR A 89 16.87 -11.75 -0.33
C TYR A 89 15.79 -12.68 0.21
N GLY A 90 15.55 -12.66 1.52
CA GLY A 90 14.54 -13.51 2.15
C GLY A 90 13.14 -13.31 1.61
N ARG A 91 12.75 -12.05 1.31
CA ARG A 91 11.46 -11.74 0.71
C ARG A 91 11.32 -12.26 -0.72
N VAL A 92 12.33 -12.03 -1.56
CA VAL A 92 12.34 -12.55 -2.94
C VAL A 92 12.37 -14.07 -2.95
N ALA A 93 13.20 -14.69 -2.12
CA ALA A 93 13.30 -16.15 -2.00
C ALA A 93 11.98 -16.80 -1.56
N SER A 94 11.26 -16.18 -0.62
CA SER A 94 9.93 -16.67 -0.18
C SER A 94 8.85 -16.57 -1.27
N ALA A 95 9.01 -15.66 -2.24
CA ALA A 95 8.06 -15.43 -3.33
C ALA A 95 8.49 -16.08 -4.66
N VAL A 96 9.65 -16.76 -4.72
CA VAL A 96 10.29 -17.18 -5.97
C VAL A 96 9.38 -18.04 -6.86
N GLN A 97 8.55 -18.89 -6.30
CA GLN A 97 7.64 -19.72 -7.09
C GLN A 97 6.58 -18.85 -7.80
N THR A 98 6.00 -17.89 -7.10
CA THR A 98 5.06 -16.93 -7.70
C THR A 98 5.74 -16.03 -8.73
N LEU A 99 6.96 -15.55 -8.45
CA LEU A 99 7.71 -14.71 -9.40
C LEU A 99 8.00 -15.46 -10.71
N ARG A 100 8.22 -16.78 -10.65
CA ARG A 100 8.43 -17.64 -11.82
C ARG A 100 7.18 -17.85 -12.69
N GLU A 101 6.00 -17.50 -12.21
CA GLU A 101 4.76 -17.57 -12.98
C GLU A 101 4.62 -16.39 -13.98
N PHE A 102 5.40 -15.29 -13.78
CA PHE A 102 5.26 -14.04 -14.53
C PHE A 102 6.59 -13.63 -15.19
N PRO A 103 6.76 -13.84 -16.51
CA PRO A 103 8.01 -13.58 -17.21
C PRO A 103 8.58 -12.17 -17.04
N GLU A 104 7.71 -11.14 -17.00
CA GLU A 104 8.12 -9.74 -16.85
C GLU A 104 8.71 -9.50 -15.46
N ILE A 105 8.15 -10.13 -14.43
CA ILE A 105 8.64 -10.01 -13.05
C ILE A 105 9.92 -10.82 -12.85
N GLN A 106 10.03 -11.99 -13.50
CA GLN A 106 11.27 -12.79 -13.49
C GLN A 106 12.48 -11.95 -13.88
N SER A 107 12.37 -11.22 -15.01
CA SER A 107 13.48 -10.40 -15.54
C SER A 107 13.93 -9.29 -14.59
N VAL A 108 13.07 -8.88 -13.65
CA VAL A 108 13.37 -7.84 -12.67
C VAL A 108 13.99 -8.41 -11.40
N TYR A 109 13.39 -9.50 -10.84
CA TYR A 109 13.72 -9.96 -9.49
C TYR A 109 14.58 -11.21 -9.42
N LEU A 110 14.80 -11.89 -10.56
CA LEU A 110 15.57 -13.12 -10.62
C LEU A 110 16.77 -12.97 -11.57
N ASP A 111 17.81 -13.73 -11.30
CA ASP A 111 18.99 -13.84 -12.18
C ASP A 111 18.68 -14.65 -13.45
N ALA A 112 19.68 -14.80 -14.33
CA ALA A 112 19.57 -15.56 -15.58
C ALA A 112 19.22 -17.05 -15.37
N ASN A 113 19.43 -17.58 -14.16
CA ASN A 113 19.10 -18.95 -13.78
C ASN A 113 17.75 -19.04 -13.04
N LEU A 114 16.98 -17.96 -13.02
CA LEU A 114 15.70 -17.81 -12.31
C LEU A 114 15.83 -17.99 -10.78
N ASN A 115 16.99 -17.63 -10.21
CA ASN A 115 17.21 -17.59 -8.77
C ASN A 115 17.17 -16.15 -8.24
N PRO A 116 16.82 -15.94 -6.96
CA PRO A 116 16.95 -14.65 -6.30
C PRO A 116 18.41 -14.17 -6.34
N PHE A 117 18.61 -12.86 -6.59
CA PHE A 117 19.91 -12.23 -6.41
C PHE A 117 20.43 -12.48 -4.99
N GLN A 118 21.72 -12.79 -4.86
CA GLN A 118 22.34 -13.14 -3.58
C GLN A 118 22.61 -11.88 -2.73
N VAL A 119 22.78 -12.07 -1.42
CA VAL A 119 23.19 -10.99 -0.52
C VAL A 119 24.54 -10.45 -0.96
N GLY A 120 24.60 -9.13 -1.19
CA GLY A 120 25.77 -8.43 -1.71
C GLY A 120 25.72 -8.17 -3.21
N ASP A 121 24.89 -8.86 -3.98
CA ASP A 121 24.68 -8.53 -5.40
C ASP A 121 24.08 -7.13 -5.55
N THR A 122 24.33 -6.46 -6.67
CA THR A 122 23.71 -5.18 -6.96
C THR A 122 22.37 -5.38 -7.68
N PHE A 123 21.31 -4.90 -7.05
CA PHE A 123 19.96 -4.93 -7.63
C PHE A 123 19.65 -3.62 -8.33
N VAL A 124 19.40 -3.66 -9.64
CA VAL A 124 19.14 -2.49 -10.50
C VAL A 124 17.76 -2.56 -11.13
N GLN A 125 17.15 -1.41 -11.34
CA GLN A 125 15.83 -1.28 -12.00
C GLN A 125 15.83 -0.10 -13.00
N PRO A 126 16.50 -0.23 -14.15
CA PRO A 126 16.63 0.88 -15.11
C PRO A 126 15.28 1.36 -15.65
N GLN A 127 14.33 0.46 -15.90
CA GLN A 127 12.98 0.84 -16.36
C GLN A 127 12.18 1.62 -15.30
N LEU A 128 12.38 1.32 -14.02
CA LEU A 128 11.80 2.11 -12.93
C LEU A 128 12.45 3.50 -12.89
N ALA A 129 13.76 3.60 -13.12
CA ALA A 129 14.46 4.87 -13.21
C ALA A 129 13.90 5.75 -14.33
N GLU A 130 13.67 5.17 -15.52
CA GLU A 130 13.02 5.86 -16.64
C GLU A 130 11.61 6.35 -16.27
N SER A 131 10.80 5.51 -15.63
CA SER A 131 9.47 5.88 -15.17
C SER A 131 9.50 7.04 -14.17
N TYR A 132 10.44 7.02 -13.23
CA TYR A 132 10.61 8.13 -12.28
C TYR A 132 11.05 9.43 -12.97
N ARG A 133 11.96 9.38 -13.95
CA ARG A 133 12.37 10.56 -14.72
C ARG A 133 11.22 11.13 -15.55
N LEU A 134 10.43 10.27 -16.17
CA LEU A 134 9.26 10.68 -16.93
C LEU A 134 8.23 11.39 -16.03
N ILE A 135 7.96 10.85 -14.84
CA ILE A 135 7.05 11.48 -13.88
C ILE A 135 7.67 12.78 -13.33
N ALA A 136 8.98 12.83 -13.14
CA ALA A 136 9.67 14.04 -12.68
C ALA A 136 9.58 15.18 -13.71
N SER A 137 9.64 14.87 -15.03
CA SER A 137 9.54 15.89 -16.10
C SER A 137 8.10 16.31 -16.36
N ASP A 138 7.17 15.37 -16.48
CA ASP A 138 5.81 15.60 -17.00
C ASP A 138 4.75 15.65 -15.89
N GLY A 139 5.18 15.46 -14.63
CA GLY A 139 4.29 15.38 -13.49
C GLY A 139 3.51 14.06 -13.43
N ILE A 140 2.58 13.98 -12.48
CA ILE A 140 1.77 12.76 -12.30
C ILE A 140 0.87 12.44 -13.49
N SER A 141 0.68 13.39 -14.43
CA SER A 141 -0.08 13.15 -15.64
C SER A 141 0.54 12.06 -16.52
N ALA A 142 1.87 11.92 -16.53
CA ALA A 142 2.57 10.83 -17.21
C ALA A 142 2.11 9.45 -16.73
N PHE A 143 1.80 9.34 -15.41
CA PHE A 143 1.35 8.10 -14.78
C PHE A 143 -0.15 7.85 -14.95
N TYR A 144 -1.01 8.88 -14.78
CA TYR A 144 -2.46 8.68 -14.74
C TYR A 144 -3.15 8.90 -16.09
N ASN A 145 -2.57 9.72 -16.98
CA ASN A 145 -3.20 10.11 -18.26
C ASN A 145 -2.27 9.84 -19.46
N GLY A 146 -0.98 9.67 -19.21
CA GLY A 146 0.06 9.59 -20.21
C GLY A 146 0.48 8.17 -20.58
N PRO A 147 1.73 8.01 -21.04
CA PRO A 147 2.21 6.75 -21.60
C PRO A 147 2.24 5.60 -20.60
N ILE A 148 2.46 5.85 -19.30
CA ILE A 148 2.46 4.77 -18.30
C ILE A 148 1.04 4.19 -18.16
N ALA A 149 -0.01 5.05 -18.08
CA ALA A 149 -1.38 4.57 -18.04
C ALA A 149 -1.79 3.81 -19.30
N ALA A 150 -1.34 4.28 -20.47
CA ALA A 150 -1.62 3.63 -21.75
C ALA A 150 -0.99 2.23 -21.83
N SER A 151 0.32 2.11 -21.50
CA SER A 151 1.02 0.81 -21.46
C SER A 151 0.40 -0.15 -20.46
N LEU A 152 0.05 0.34 -19.25
CA LEU A 152 -0.60 -0.48 -18.25
C LEU A 152 -1.96 -1.01 -18.73
N ALA A 153 -2.79 -0.15 -19.31
CA ALA A 153 -4.09 -0.55 -19.84
C ALA A 153 -3.99 -1.54 -21.01
N GLU A 154 -2.98 -1.42 -21.85
CA GLU A 154 -2.67 -2.37 -22.91
C GLU A 154 -2.29 -3.74 -22.34
N TRP A 155 -1.32 -3.77 -21.42
CA TRP A 155 -0.91 -5.01 -20.76
C TRP A 155 -2.08 -5.69 -20.05
N MET A 156 -2.91 -4.92 -19.32
CA MET A 156 -4.10 -5.43 -18.64
C MET A 156 -5.06 -6.11 -19.61
N ARG A 157 -5.34 -5.48 -20.75
CA ARG A 157 -6.22 -6.05 -21.79
C ARG A 157 -5.68 -7.39 -22.32
N ASP A 158 -4.39 -7.45 -22.56
CA ASP A 158 -3.73 -8.62 -23.17
C ASP A 158 -3.59 -9.79 -22.18
N HIS A 159 -3.64 -9.51 -20.86
CA HIS A 159 -3.51 -10.49 -19.78
C HIS A 159 -4.82 -10.75 -19.00
N GLY A 160 -5.99 -10.34 -19.57
CA GLY A 160 -7.29 -10.62 -18.96
C GLY A 160 -7.64 -9.76 -17.74
N GLY A 161 -6.92 -8.66 -17.54
CA GLY A 161 -7.24 -7.66 -16.51
C GLY A 161 -8.43 -6.79 -16.90
N ILE A 162 -8.96 -6.05 -15.94
CA ILE A 162 -10.14 -5.18 -16.11
C ILE A 162 -9.85 -3.70 -15.93
N LEU A 163 -8.64 -3.35 -15.45
CA LEU A 163 -8.21 -1.98 -15.29
C LEU A 163 -7.98 -1.32 -16.66
N THR A 164 -8.53 -0.13 -16.84
CA THR A 164 -8.46 0.66 -18.08
C THR A 164 -7.71 1.98 -17.85
N GLN A 165 -7.32 2.63 -18.95
CA GLN A 165 -6.75 3.99 -18.87
C GLN A 165 -7.76 4.98 -18.29
N SER A 166 -9.06 4.80 -18.53
CA SER A 166 -10.11 5.64 -17.94
C SER A 166 -10.18 5.52 -16.43
N ASP A 167 -9.95 4.32 -15.87
CA ASP A 167 -9.89 4.11 -14.43
C ASP A 167 -8.71 4.88 -13.81
N MET A 168 -7.54 4.82 -14.46
CA MET A 168 -6.37 5.60 -14.06
C MET A 168 -6.65 7.11 -14.06
N THR A 169 -7.20 7.62 -15.16
CA THR A 169 -7.52 9.05 -15.36
C THR A 169 -8.50 9.59 -14.32
N ARG A 170 -9.47 8.78 -13.90
CA ARG A 170 -10.52 9.16 -12.95
C ARG A 170 -10.11 9.04 -11.50
N TYR A 171 -8.97 8.44 -11.20
CA TYR A 171 -8.55 8.26 -9.82
C TYR A 171 -8.41 9.60 -9.08
N GLN A 172 -8.95 9.68 -7.87
CA GLN A 172 -8.88 10.85 -7.00
C GLN A 172 -8.59 10.44 -5.56
N THR A 173 -7.58 11.08 -4.98
CA THR A 173 -7.30 10.99 -3.54
C THR A 173 -8.45 11.60 -2.75
N LYS A 174 -8.95 10.90 -1.73
CA LYS A 174 -10.03 11.39 -0.88
C LYS A 174 -9.47 12.05 0.39
N PHE A 175 -10.12 13.14 0.80
CA PHE A 175 -9.88 13.76 2.10
C PHE A 175 -10.85 13.16 3.10
N ARG A 176 -10.31 12.64 4.21
CA ARG A 176 -11.11 12.00 5.26
C ARG A 176 -10.93 12.70 6.59
N THR A 177 -11.94 12.60 7.45
CA THR A 177 -11.85 13.07 8.83
C THR A 177 -11.14 12.01 9.68
N PRO A 178 -10.00 12.33 10.32
CA PRO A 178 -9.32 11.39 11.21
C PRO A 178 -10.20 10.92 12.37
N VAL A 179 -10.09 9.65 12.74
CA VAL A 179 -10.69 9.14 13.99
C VAL A 179 -9.89 9.69 15.17
N ARG A 180 -10.59 10.22 16.17
CA ARG A 180 -9.99 10.74 17.40
C ARG A 180 -10.51 9.99 18.61
N SER A 181 -9.64 9.68 19.55
CA SER A 181 -9.97 9.11 20.83
C SER A 181 -9.03 9.63 21.92
N MET A 182 -9.38 9.41 23.17
CA MET A 182 -8.50 9.72 24.31
C MET A 182 -8.00 8.43 24.94
N TYR A 183 -6.75 8.39 25.34
CA TYR A 183 -6.16 7.31 26.13
C TYR A 183 -5.24 7.87 27.18
N ARG A 184 -5.56 7.69 28.46
CA ARG A 184 -4.79 8.15 29.63
C ARG A 184 -4.34 9.61 29.52
N GLY A 185 -5.24 10.50 29.08
CA GLY A 185 -4.95 11.93 28.94
C GLY A 185 -4.30 12.33 27.62
N PHE A 186 -3.92 11.38 26.76
CA PHE A 186 -3.39 11.66 25.43
C PHE A 186 -4.47 11.58 24.36
N GLU A 187 -4.49 12.53 23.44
CA GLU A 187 -5.28 12.43 22.22
C GLU A 187 -4.60 11.46 21.24
N ILE A 188 -5.34 10.46 20.82
CA ILE A 188 -4.92 9.50 19.80
C ILE A 188 -5.69 9.79 18.51
N ALA A 189 -4.97 10.04 17.43
CA ALA A 189 -5.56 10.24 16.12
C ALA A 189 -5.13 9.12 15.18
N GLY A 190 -6.10 8.51 14.50
CA GLY A 190 -5.88 7.41 13.58
C GLY A 190 -6.56 7.61 12.24
N PHE A 191 -6.15 6.81 11.26
CA PHE A 191 -6.75 6.85 9.94
C PHE A 191 -8.17 6.23 9.99
N PRO A 192 -9.17 6.85 9.34
CA PRO A 192 -10.56 6.34 9.33
C PRO A 192 -10.73 5.14 8.39
N PRO A 193 -11.92 4.50 8.36
CA PRO A 193 -12.25 3.51 7.35
C PRO A 193 -11.99 4.02 5.91
N PRO A 194 -11.59 3.10 4.99
CA PRO A 194 -11.55 1.64 5.11
C PRO A 194 -10.36 1.10 5.89
N SER A 195 -9.48 1.94 6.43
CA SER A 195 -8.41 1.50 7.31
C SER A 195 -8.93 1.11 8.70
N SER A 196 -8.48 -0.04 9.20
CA SER A 196 -8.76 -0.50 10.57
C SER A 196 -7.95 0.25 11.64
N GLY A 197 -6.87 0.95 11.25
CA GLY A 197 -5.86 1.46 12.17
C GLY A 197 -6.38 2.49 13.17
N GLY A 198 -7.32 3.36 12.79
CA GLY A 198 -7.87 4.36 13.71
C GLY A 198 -8.85 3.76 14.72
N ILE A 199 -9.84 3.03 14.24
CA ILE A 199 -10.93 2.53 15.08
C ILE A 199 -10.44 1.42 16.03
N HIS A 200 -9.76 0.41 15.50
CA HIS A 200 -9.42 -0.77 16.31
C HIS A 200 -8.26 -0.51 17.26
N VAL A 201 -7.31 0.36 16.90
CA VAL A 201 -6.30 0.83 17.87
C VAL A 201 -6.96 1.61 19.00
N ALA A 202 -7.90 2.50 18.68
CA ALA A 202 -8.66 3.22 19.71
C ALA A 202 -9.46 2.26 20.62
N GLN A 203 -10.10 1.24 20.05
CA GLN A 203 -10.84 0.21 20.79
C GLN A 203 -9.91 -0.60 21.72
N ILE A 204 -8.78 -1.08 21.22
CA ILE A 204 -7.79 -1.80 22.02
C ILE A 204 -7.34 -0.92 23.20
N LEU A 205 -6.95 0.33 22.92
CA LEU A 205 -6.50 1.25 23.96
C LEU A 205 -7.60 1.53 24.99
N LYS A 206 -8.86 1.69 24.54
CA LYS A 206 -9.98 1.89 25.46
C LYS A 206 -10.26 0.67 26.35
N ILE A 207 -10.12 -0.54 25.86
CA ILE A 207 -10.20 -1.74 26.69
C ILE A 207 -9.06 -1.75 27.71
N LEU A 208 -7.83 -1.49 27.25
CA LEU A 208 -6.65 -1.48 28.13
C LEU A 208 -6.67 -0.36 29.19
N GLU A 209 -7.46 0.70 29.00
CA GLU A 209 -7.59 1.81 29.93
C GLU A 209 -8.24 1.39 31.26
N PHE A 210 -9.01 0.31 31.28
CA PHE A 210 -9.64 -0.25 32.50
C PHE A 210 -8.66 -1.02 33.40
N PHE A 211 -7.42 -1.23 32.99
CA PHE A 211 -6.44 -2.03 33.71
C PHE A 211 -5.20 -1.20 34.08
N ASP A 212 -4.58 -1.52 35.19
CA ASP A 212 -3.33 -0.86 35.65
C ASP A 212 -2.10 -1.42 34.94
N ILE A 213 -2.02 -1.18 33.61
CA ILE A 213 -0.90 -1.59 32.76
C ILE A 213 0.46 -1.12 33.27
N PRO A 214 0.62 0.13 33.82
CA PRO A 214 1.93 0.58 34.30
C PRO A 214 2.50 -0.23 35.46
N SER A 215 1.67 -0.88 36.27
CA SER A 215 2.13 -1.74 37.37
C SER A 215 2.54 -3.15 36.93
N MET A 216 2.18 -3.55 35.72
CA MET A 216 2.50 -4.88 35.19
C MET A 216 3.95 -4.95 34.70
N ASP A 217 4.61 -6.08 34.95
CA ASP A 217 5.89 -6.35 34.31
C ASP A 217 5.68 -6.52 32.80
N ARG A 218 6.35 -5.68 32.04
CA ARG A 218 6.28 -5.69 30.58
C ARG A 218 6.82 -6.99 30.04
N HIS A 219 6.04 -7.67 29.18
CA HIS A 219 6.29 -9.00 28.66
C HIS A 219 5.98 -10.16 29.64
N SER A 220 5.42 -9.89 30.81
CA SER A 220 4.86 -10.95 31.66
C SER A 220 3.70 -11.66 30.95
N ALA A 221 3.42 -12.88 31.39
CA ALA A 221 2.30 -13.65 30.86
C ALA A 221 0.95 -12.91 31.05
N GLU A 222 0.79 -12.22 32.18
CA GLU A 222 -0.40 -11.43 32.50
C GLU A 222 -0.55 -10.25 31.53
N TRP A 223 0.52 -9.47 31.31
CA TRP A 223 0.52 -8.35 30.37
C TRP A 223 0.21 -8.82 28.95
N ILE A 224 0.89 -9.88 28.48
CA ILE A 224 0.67 -10.45 27.13
C ILE A 224 -0.78 -10.95 26.98
N HIS A 225 -1.29 -11.68 27.99
CA HIS A 225 -2.66 -12.18 27.98
C HIS A 225 -3.68 -11.05 27.82
N LEU A 226 -3.53 -10.01 28.63
CA LEU A 226 -4.43 -8.84 28.60
C LEU A 226 -4.43 -8.14 27.24
N VAL A 227 -3.23 -7.91 26.66
CA VAL A 227 -3.13 -7.29 25.33
C VAL A 227 -3.77 -8.17 24.27
N ILE A 228 -3.54 -9.49 24.29
CA ILE A 228 -4.13 -10.43 23.34
C ILE A 228 -5.66 -10.44 23.46
N GLU A 229 -6.22 -10.46 24.67
CA GLU A 229 -7.68 -10.44 24.85
C GLU A 229 -8.31 -9.14 24.35
N ALA A 230 -7.67 -7.99 24.57
CA ALA A 230 -8.11 -6.73 23.98
C ALA A 230 -8.07 -6.75 22.45
N MET A 231 -6.98 -7.28 21.88
CA MET A 231 -6.83 -7.45 20.43
C MET A 231 -7.89 -8.39 19.86
N LYS A 232 -8.16 -9.54 20.48
CA LYS A 232 -9.20 -10.50 20.04
C LYS A 232 -10.56 -9.83 19.87
N ARG A 233 -10.97 -8.96 20.81
CA ARG A 233 -12.21 -8.21 20.73
C ARG A 233 -12.23 -7.26 19.53
N ALA A 234 -11.19 -6.45 19.40
CA ALA A 234 -11.06 -5.52 18.29
C ALA A 234 -11.00 -6.24 16.92
N PHE A 235 -10.32 -7.38 16.82
CA PHE A 235 -10.26 -8.14 15.57
C PHE A 235 -11.56 -8.87 15.25
N ALA A 236 -12.35 -9.29 16.25
CA ALA A 236 -13.68 -9.83 16.02
C ALA A 236 -14.61 -8.76 15.42
N ASP A 237 -14.62 -7.56 16.02
CA ASP A 237 -15.39 -6.43 15.49
C ASP A 237 -14.92 -6.01 14.12
N ARG A 238 -13.59 -6.00 13.88
CA ARG A 238 -13.01 -5.74 12.56
C ARG A 238 -13.53 -6.72 11.50
N ALA A 239 -13.55 -7.99 11.81
CA ALA A 239 -13.99 -9.02 10.86
C ALA A 239 -15.49 -8.92 10.53
N PHE A 240 -16.29 -8.43 11.45
CA PHE A 240 -17.73 -8.38 11.29
C PHE A 240 -18.25 -7.03 10.75
N TRP A 241 -17.68 -5.90 11.22
CA TRP A 241 -18.22 -4.57 10.96
C TRP A 241 -17.42 -3.74 9.96
N LEU A 242 -16.11 -4.00 9.83
CA LEU A 242 -15.27 -3.14 8.99
C LEU A 242 -15.34 -3.56 7.53
N GLY A 243 -15.85 -2.65 6.71
CA GLY A 243 -15.84 -2.72 5.26
C GLY A 243 -15.34 -1.42 4.64
N ASP A 244 -15.32 -1.39 3.32
CA ASP A 244 -15.17 -0.15 2.57
C ASP A 244 -16.53 0.56 2.54
N SER A 245 -16.54 1.83 2.91
CA SER A 245 -17.77 2.65 3.02
C SER A 245 -18.06 3.45 1.74
N ASP A 246 -17.23 3.33 0.72
CA ASP A 246 -17.35 4.09 -0.53
C ASP A 246 -18.05 3.33 -1.64
#